data_e544a8895628e3ebef7cd8f78e7c2cee
#
_entry.id   e544a8895628e3ebef7cd8f78e7c2cee
#
_cell.length_a   1.000
_cell.length_b   1.000
_cell.length_c   1.000
_cell.angle_alpha   90.00
_cell.angle_beta   90.00
_cell.angle_gamma   90.00
#
_symmetry.space_group_name_H-M   'P 1'
#
loop_
_entity.id
_entity.type
_entity.pdbx_description
1 polymer ?
#
loop_
_entity_poly.entity_id
_entity_poly.type
_entity_poly.pdbx_seq_one_letter_code
_entity_poly.pdbx_strand_id
1 'polypeptide(L)'
;FEKVFSSSSKKFIDGNLTSKYMGFGMSDVKNRIKNLLGKLRKDANAAYIEMNANIISELLEDSIANYLDDFGNIDMRKVDVVIKRIGEDRIDNIEKLRPFLESKEFDTHNSNIEFLIYYLQKLVNIYNSQEAIDKKLSKFAQVCSKYLSGKKIEYDETMLTMNVFDVDDYKIDFDDLSSGEKQIVSIFSKVYLDVTSPCIFIIDEPEISLSIEWQKE
;
A
#
# COMPACT_ATOMS: atom_id res chain seq x y z
N PHE A 1 19.43 21.36 24.69
CA PHE A 1 19.58 20.76 23.34
C PHE A 1 18.25 20.59 22.58
N GLU A 2 17.12 20.79 23.23
CA GLU A 2 15.76 20.59 22.62
C GLU A 2 15.20 21.81 21.83
N LYS A 3 15.94 22.90 21.68
CA LYS A 3 15.41 24.15 21.09
C LYS A 3 15.87 24.51 19.68
N VAL A 4 16.67 23.70 19.00
CA VAL A 4 17.23 24.04 17.69
C VAL A 4 16.50 23.44 16.48
N PHE A 5 15.58 22.50 16.69
CA PHE A 5 14.88 21.80 15.59
C PHE A 5 13.39 22.14 15.46
N SER A 6 12.95 23.34 15.83
CA SER A 6 11.62 23.79 15.48
C SER A 6 11.57 24.26 14.03
N SER A 7 10.94 23.47 13.19
CA SER A 7 10.25 23.79 11.93
C SER A 7 10.58 25.15 11.29
N SER A 8 11.55 25.18 10.42
CA SER A 8 11.64 26.22 9.41
C SER A 8 11.81 25.58 8.03
N SER A 9 10.69 25.20 7.41
CA SER A 9 10.68 24.91 5.99
C SER A 9 10.74 26.21 5.23
N LYS A 10 11.96 26.64 4.81
CA LYS A 10 12.09 27.68 3.80
C LYS A 10 11.78 27.09 2.43
N LYS A 11 10.65 27.50 1.84
CA LYS A 11 10.35 27.28 0.43
C LYS A 11 11.07 28.36 -0.39
N PHE A 12 11.99 27.93 -1.24
CA PHE A 12 12.47 28.78 -2.33
C PHE A 12 11.62 28.47 -3.57
N ILE A 13 10.92 29.49 -4.08
CA ILE A 13 10.12 29.40 -5.30
C ILE A 13 10.96 30.11 -6.36
N ASP A 14 11.44 29.33 -7.31
CA ASP A 14 11.85 29.64 -8.68
C ASP A 14 12.92 28.63 -9.11
N GLY A 15 12.46 27.45 -9.63
CA GLY A 15 13.32 26.47 -10.30
C GLY A 15 14.43 25.87 -9.42
N ASN A 16 14.45 26.12 -8.13
CA ASN A 16 15.57 25.84 -7.23
C ASN A 16 15.20 24.82 -6.14
N LEU A 17 16.21 24.10 -5.70
CA LEU A 17 16.21 23.09 -4.65
C LEU A 17 15.41 23.55 -3.42
N THR A 18 14.32 22.83 -3.11
CA THR A 18 13.63 23.02 -1.84
C THR A 18 14.32 22.18 -0.78
N SER A 19 15.00 22.81 0.18
CA SER A 19 15.53 22.11 1.35
C SER A 19 14.42 21.90 2.37
N LYS A 20 14.17 20.65 2.77
CA LYS A 20 13.23 20.30 3.83
C LYS A 20 14.00 19.58 4.93
N TYR A 21 14.10 20.21 6.09
CA TYR A 21 14.71 19.57 7.26
C TYR A 21 13.85 18.39 7.71
N MET A 22 14.50 17.31 8.06
CA MET A 22 13.84 16.08 8.47
C MET A 22 13.83 15.99 10.01
N GLY A 23 12.66 16.00 10.60
CA GLY A 23 12.50 15.58 11.99
C GLY A 23 12.50 14.05 12.08
N PHE A 24 13.18 13.49 13.07
CA PHE A 24 13.23 12.05 13.33
C PHE A 24 12.10 11.56 14.24
N GLY A 25 11.01 12.33 14.34
CA GLY A 25 9.85 11.98 15.16
C GLY A 25 8.99 10.87 14.54
N MET A 26 8.64 9.85 15.32
CA MET A 26 7.75 8.77 14.85
C MET A 26 6.35 9.27 14.50
N SER A 27 5.92 10.39 15.06
CA SER A 27 4.65 11.04 14.69
C SER A 27 4.56 11.34 13.18
N ASP A 28 5.65 11.81 12.56
CA ASP A 28 5.67 12.10 11.14
C ASP A 28 5.59 10.81 10.30
N VAL A 29 6.28 9.75 10.73
CA VAL A 29 6.22 8.43 10.10
C VAL A 29 4.80 7.87 10.17
N LYS A 30 4.21 7.85 11.38
CA LYS A 30 2.84 7.39 11.62
C LYS A 30 1.84 8.18 10.76
N ASN A 31 1.99 9.49 10.68
CA ASN A 31 1.11 10.34 9.87
C ASN A 31 1.23 10.06 8.36
N ARG A 32 2.45 9.84 7.84
CA ARG A 32 2.64 9.46 6.44
C ARG A 32 1.96 8.13 6.11
N ILE A 33 2.20 7.12 6.94
CA ILE A 33 1.56 5.81 6.81
C ILE A 33 0.04 5.95 6.86
N LYS A 34 -0.49 6.63 7.90
CA LYS A 34 -1.93 6.86 8.06
C LYS A 34 -2.55 7.58 6.86
N ASN A 35 -1.87 8.58 6.32
CA ASN A 35 -2.35 9.33 5.15
C ASN A 35 -2.41 8.46 3.89
N LEU A 36 -1.38 7.63 3.65
CA LEU A 36 -1.36 6.72 2.49
C LEU A 36 -2.43 5.64 2.61
N LEU A 37 -2.56 5.02 3.79
CA LEU A 37 -3.61 4.03 4.06
C LEU A 37 -5.01 4.64 3.96
N GLY A 38 -5.18 5.85 4.49
CA GLY A 38 -6.43 6.61 4.37
C GLY A 38 -6.77 6.96 2.92
N LYS A 39 -5.76 7.33 2.13
CA LYS A 39 -5.92 7.56 0.69
C LYS A 39 -6.35 6.30 -0.03
N LEU A 40 -5.67 5.16 0.20
CA LEU A 40 -6.05 3.88 -0.40
C LEU A 40 -7.52 3.52 -0.11
N ARG A 41 -7.96 3.64 1.15
CA ARG A 41 -9.35 3.35 1.53
C ARG A 41 -10.34 4.29 0.82
N LYS A 42 -10.03 5.58 0.79
CA LYS A 42 -10.89 6.57 0.14
C LYS A 42 -10.99 6.34 -1.36
N ASP A 43 -9.84 6.12 -2.01
CA ASP A 43 -9.77 5.91 -3.46
C ASP A 43 -10.44 4.58 -3.85
N ALA A 44 -10.29 3.51 -3.02
CA ALA A 44 -11.00 2.25 -3.21
C ALA A 44 -12.52 2.44 -3.15
N ASN A 45 -13.02 3.10 -2.12
CA ASN A 45 -14.47 3.33 -1.97
C ASN A 45 -15.03 4.16 -3.12
N ALA A 46 -14.33 5.20 -3.55
CA ALA A 46 -14.75 6.01 -4.70
C ALA A 46 -14.79 5.17 -5.99
N ALA A 47 -13.76 4.34 -6.21
CA ALA A 47 -13.69 3.48 -7.39
C ALA A 47 -14.80 2.41 -7.40
N TYR A 48 -15.17 1.85 -6.24
CA TYR A 48 -16.31 0.91 -6.14
C TYR A 48 -17.64 1.58 -6.47
N ILE A 49 -17.85 2.81 -6.01
CA ILE A 49 -19.08 3.58 -6.34
C ILE A 49 -19.14 3.85 -7.84
N GLU A 50 -18.05 4.31 -8.42
CA GLU A 50 -17.94 4.59 -9.86
C GLU A 50 -18.14 3.32 -10.69
N MET A 51 -17.49 2.21 -10.29
CA MET A 51 -17.65 0.91 -10.94
C MET A 51 -19.11 0.48 -10.97
N ASN A 52 -19.82 0.57 -9.85
CA ASN A 52 -21.24 0.18 -9.79
C ASN A 52 -22.11 1.06 -10.70
N ALA A 53 -21.87 2.37 -10.76
CA ALA A 53 -22.59 3.27 -11.65
C ALA A 53 -22.32 2.92 -13.13
N ASN A 54 -21.06 2.65 -13.48
CA ASN A 54 -20.67 2.25 -14.83
C ASN A 54 -21.29 0.92 -15.24
N ILE A 55 -21.31 -0.07 -14.36
CA ILE A 55 -21.94 -1.38 -14.61
C ILE A 55 -23.43 -1.21 -14.92
N ILE A 56 -24.15 -0.38 -14.17
CA ILE A 56 -25.56 -0.10 -14.43
C ILE A 56 -25.74 0.52 -15.81
N SER A 57 -24.92 1.49 -16.19
CA SER A 57 -24.98 2.14 -17.50
C SER A 57 -24.69 1.15 -18.63
N GLU A 58 -23.63 0.33 -18.49
CA GLU A 58 -23.23 -0.67 -19.47
C GLU A 58 -24.30 -1.77 -19.65
N LEU A 59 -24.99 -2.14 -18.56
CA LEU A 59 -26.14 -3.08 -18.61
C LEU A 59 -27.34 -2.48 -19.38
N LEU A 60 -27.62 -1.20 -19.17
CA LEU A 60 -28.71 -0.51 -19.88
C LEU A 60 -28.43 -0.32 -21.36
N GLU A 61 -27.16 -0.24 -21.74
CA GLU A 61 -26.72 -0.10 -23.13
C GLU A 61 -26.46 -1.42 -23.85
N ASP A 62 -26.68 -2.57 -23.15
CA ASP A 62 -26.39 -3.92 -23.64
C ASP A 62 -24.93 -4.08 -24.15
N SER A 63 -24.01 -3.37 -23.51
CA SER A 63 -22.63 -3.26 -23.97
C SER A 63 -21.66 -4.25 -23.28
N ILE A 64 -22.11 -5.04 -22.30
CA ILE A 64 -21.27 -5.98 -21.53
C ILE A 64 -20.65 -7.07 -22.41
N ALA A 65 -21.36 -7.53 -23.43
CA ALA A 65 -20.88 -8.59 -24.35
C ALA A 65 -19.56 -8.24 -25.06
N ASN A 66 -19.20 -6.96 -25.16
CA ASN A 66 -17.97 -6.53 -25.81
C ASN A 66 -16.69 -6.72 -24.95
N TYR A 67 -16.82 -7.11 -23.68
CA TYR A 67 -15.70 -7.26 -22.74
C TYR A 67 -15.28 -8.71 -22.53
N LEU A 68 -15.92 -9.67 -23.17
CA LEU A 68 -15.73 -11.10 -22.94
C LEU A 68 -14.49 -11.70 -23.64
N ASP A 69 -13.82 -10.95 -24.52
CA ASP A 69 -12.67 -11.46 -25.29
C ASP A 69 -11.41 -11.70 -24.46
N ASP A 70 -11.35 -11.25 -23.21
CA ASP A 70 -10.15 -11.33 -22.36
C ASP A 70 -10.28 -12.31 -21.18
N PHE A 71 -10.96 -13.45 -21.42
CA PHE A 71 -11.23 -14.51 -20.40
C PHE A 71 -9.97 -15.17 -19.81
N GLY A 72 -8.80 -14.95 -20.41
CA GLY A 72 -7.62 -15.77 -20.14
C GLY A 72 -6.77 -15.37 -18.96
N ASN A 73 -6.97 -14.21 -18.33
CA ASN A 73 -5.90 -13.62 -17.52
C ASN A 73 -6.37 -12.89 -16.26
N ILE A 74 -7.31 -13.46 -15.51
CA ILE A 74 -7.67 -12.91 -14.19
C ILE A 74 -6.58 -13.28 -13.18
N ASP A 75 -5.89 -12.27 -12.65
CA ASP A 75 -4.90 -12.44 -11.57
C ASP A 75 -5.61 -12.76 -10.25
N MET A 76 -5.61 -14.05 -9.89
CA MET A 76 -6.28 -14.57 -8.68
C MET A 76 -5.79 -13.92 -7.39
N ARG A 77 -4.49 -13.59 -7.32
CA ARG A 77 -3.95 -12.88 -6.15
C ARG A 77 -4.62 -11.52 -5.97
N LYS A 78 -4.80 -10.78 -7.06
CA LYS A 78 -5.45 -9.47 -7.04
C LYS A 78 -6.94 -9.59 -6.68
N VAL A 79 -7.61 -10.60 -7.20
CA VAL A 79 -9.00 -10.91 -6.83
C VAL A 79 -9.11 -11.19 -5.33
N ASP A 80 -8.25 -12.05 -4.79
CA ASP A 80 -8.23 -12.39 -3.36
C ASP A 80 -8.05 -11.13 -2.48
N VAL A 81 -7.10 -10.25 -2.85
CA VAL A 81 -6.88 -9.00 -2.11
C VAL A 81 -8.12 -8.11 -2.12
N VAL A 82 -8.73 -7.93 -3.29
CA VAL A 82 -9.91 -7.06 -3.42
C VAL A 82 -11.11 -7.64 -2.65
N ILE A 83 -11.35 -8.94 -2.76
CA ILE A 83 -12.44 -9.61 -2.04
C ILE A 83 -12.27 -9.45 -0.52
N LYS A 84 -11.06 -9.63 -0.02
CA LYS A 84 -10.76 -9.40 1.40
C LYS A 84 -10.95 -7.94 1.82
N ARG A 85 -10.61 -6.98 0.95
CA ARG A 85 -10.88 -5.55 1.19
C ARG A 85 -12.38 -5.21 1.23
N ILE A 86 -13.19 -5.88 0.43
CA ILE A 86 -14.66 -5.73 0.42
C ILE A 86 -15.27 -6.36 1.68
N GLY A 87 -14.68 -7.43 2.19
CA GLY A 87 -15.15 -8.24 3.31
C GLY A 87 -15.56 -9.62 2.82
N GLU A 88 -14.62 -10.55 2.83
CA GLU A 88 -14.81 -11.95 2.40
C GLU A 88 -15.98 -12.63 3.17
N ASP A 89 -16.13 -12.29 4.45
CA ASP A 89 -17.17 -12.77 5.36
C ASP A 89 -18.59 -12.32 4.97
N ARG A 90 -18.72 -11.39 4.04
CA ARG A 90 -20.01 -10.89 3.52
C ARG A 90 -20.47 -11.59 2.24
N ILE A 91 -19.65 -12.50 1.70
CA ILE A 91 -19.92 -13.17 0.43
C ILE A 91 -20.14 -14.64 0.71
N ASP A 92 -21.41 -15.09 0.64
CA ASP A 92 -21.75 -16.49 0.81
C ASP A 92 -21.10 -17.37 -0.27
N ASN A 93 -20.60 -18.54 0.13
CA ASN A 93 -19.95 -19.52 -0.75
C ASN A 93 -18.70 -18.99 -1.50
N ILE A 94 -18.01 -18.00 -0.97
CA ILE A 94 -16.81 -17.45 -1.58
C ILE A 94 -15.71 -18.51 -1.83
N GLU A 95 -15.68 -19.57 -1.04
CA GLU A 95 -14.76 -20.71 -1.17
C GLU A 95 -14.88 -21.44 -2.52
N LYS A 96 -16.03 -21.29 -3.20
CA LYS A 96 -16.26 -21.88 -4.53
C LYS A 96 -15.64 -21.06 -5.66
N LEU A 97 -15.33 -19.80 -5.41
CA LEU A 97 -14.83 -18.89 -6.44
C LEU A 97 -13.48 -19.34 -6.99
N ARG A 98 -12.53 -19.67 -6.13
CA ARG A 98 -11.19 -20.08 -6.55
C ARG A 98 -11.20 -21.38 -7.40
N PRO A 99 -11.78 -22.49 -6.93
CA PRO A 99 -11.88 -23.72 -7.74
C PRO A 99 -12.61 -23.48 -9.06
N PHE A 100 -13.64 -22.64 -9.07
CA PHE A 100 -14.37 -22.29 -10.28
C PHE A 100 -13.47 -21.61 -11.30
N LEU A 101 -12.69 -20.59 -10.91
CA LEU A 101 -11.80 -19.87 -11.80
C LEU A 101 -10.58 -20.70 -12.25
N GLU A 102 -10.10 -21.62 -11.42
CA GLU A 102 -8.99 -22.52 -11.73
C GLU A 102 -9.39 -23.63 -12.71
N SER A 103 -10.64 -24.07 -12.71
CA SER A 103 -11.13 -25.13 -13.60
C SER A 103 -11.06 -24.75 -15.08
N LYS A 104 -11.12 -23.45 -15.39
CA LYS A 104 -11.20 -22.89 -16.76
C LYS A 104 -12.29 -23.52 -17.64
N GLU A 105 -13.17 -24.32 -17.04
CA GLU A 105 -14.34 -24.92 -17.70
C GLU A 105 -15.52 -23.95 -17.58
N PHE A 106 -15.44 -22.82 -18.28
CA PHE A 106 -16.51 -21.87 -18.30
C PHE A 106 -17.50 -22.22 -19.42
N ASP A 107 -18.75 -22.43 -19.04
CA ASP A 107 -19.83 -22.38 -20.02
C ASP A 107 -20.01 -20.92 -20.47
N THR A 108 -19.37 -20.58 -21.59
CA THR A 108 -19.43 -19.23 -22.18
C THR A 108 -20.81 -18.85 -22.65
N HIS A 109 -21.80 -19.74 -22.58
CA HIS A 109 -23.21 -19.44 -22.89
C HIS A 109 -24.03 -19.13 -21.63
N ASN A 110 -23.40 -19.15 -20.44
CA ASN A 110 -24.06 -18.81 -19.20
C ASN A 110 -23.83 -17.34 -18.84
N SER A 111 -24.84 -16.51 -19.05
CA SER A 111 -24.77 -15.05 -18.82
C SER A 111 -24.37 -14.67 -17.39
N ASN A 112 -24.67 -15.53 -16.38
CA ASN A 112 -24.25 -15.27 -15.00
C ASN A 112 -22.72 -15.44 -14.83
N ILE A 113 -22.14 -16.41 -15.52
CA ILE A 113 -20.68 -16.66 -15.51
C ILE A 113 -19.96 -15.52 -16.23
N GLU A 114 -20.47 -15.14 -17.39
CA GLU A 114 -19.94 -14.00 -18.15
C GLU A 114 -19.94 -12.73 -17.31
N PHE A 115 -21.08 -12.43 -16.66
CA PHE A 115 -21.18 -11.28 -15.77
C PHE A 115 -20.23 -11.36 -14.57
N LEU A 116 -20.07 -12.54 -13.95
CA LEU A 116 -19.13 -12.71 -12.83
C LEU A 116 -17.72 -12.40 -13.26
N ILE A 117 -17.26 -12.91 -14.40
CA ILE A 117 -15.91 -12.68 -14.92
C ILE A 117 -15.71 -11.19 -15.23
N TYR A 118 -16.65 -10.57 -15.91
CA TYR A 118 -16.64 -9.14 -16.17
C TYR A 118 -16.54 -8.33 -14.87
N TYR A 119 -17.32 -8.66 -13.85
CA TYR A 119 -17.29 -8.01 -12.54
C TYR A 119 -15.91 -8.16 -11.86
N LEU A 120 -15.33 -9.36 -11.88
CA LEU A 120 -14.00 -9.61 -11.33
C LEU A 120 -12.90 -8.84 -12.05
N GLN A 121 -12.97 -8.69 -13.37
CA GLN A 121 -12.05 -7.85 -14.13
C GLN A 121 -12.13 -6.37 -13.70
N LYS A 122 -13.34 -5.83 -13.50
CA LYS A 122 -13.52 -4.47 -12.97
C LYS A 122 -12.89 -4.33 -11.57
N LEU A 123 -13.02 -5.33 -10.70
CA LEU A 123 -12.38 -5.35 -9.38
C LEU A 123 -10.85 -5.35 -9.49
N VAL A 124 -10.28 -6.16 -10.38
CA VAL A 124 -8.83 -6.19 -10.63
C VAL A 124 -8.33 -4.82 -11.14
N ASN A 125 -9.10 -4.13 -11.97
CA ASN A 125 -8.76 -2.79 -12.43
C ASN A 125 -8.71 -1.77 -11.29
N ILE A 126 -9.61 -1.88 -10.30
CA ILE A 126 -9.54 -1.07 -9.07
C ILE A 126 -8.23 -1.34 -8.33
N TYR A 127 -7.85 -2.62 -8.12
CA TYR A 127 -6.58 -2.97 -7.52
C TYR A 127 -5.40 -2.35 -8.27
N ASN A 128 -5.37 -2.50 -9.61
CA ASN A 128 -4.29 -1.99 -10.45
C ASN A 128 -4.10 -0.47 -10.29
N SER A 129 -5.18 0.29 -10.11
CA SER A 129 -5.12 1.74 -9.88
C SER A 129 -4.44 2.10 -8.55
N GLN A 130 -4.43 1.19 -7.59
CA GLN A 130 -3.90 1.38 -6.24
C GLN A 130 -2.52 0.73 -6.03
N GLU A 131 -2.13 -0.17 -6.91
CA GLU A 131 -0.94 -1.02 -6.80
C GLU A 131 0.35 -0.21 -6.53
N ALA A 132 0.44 1.00 -7.08
CA ALA A 132 1.61 1.86 -6.88
C ALA A 132 1.79 2.27 -5.41
N ILE A 133 0.70 2.51 -4.69
CA ILE A 133 0.76 2.87 -3.26
C ILE A 133 1.00 1.60 -2.43
N ASP A 134 0.33 0.49 -2.75
CA ASP A 134 0.57 -0.80 -2.11
C ASP A 134 2.05 -1.21 -2.20
N LYS A 135 2.65 -1.10 -3.38
CA LYS A 135 4.08 -1.39 -3.60
C LYS A 135 4.99 -0.49 -2.77
N LYS A 136 4.67 0.81 -2.63
CA LYS A 136 5.45 1.72 -1.78
C LYS A 136 5.41 1.30 -0.31
N LEU A 137 4.22 0.99 0.22
CA LEU A 137 4.03 0.56 1.60
C LEU A 137 4.72 -0.77 1.87
N SER A 138 4.55 -1.74 0.98
CA SER A 138 5.20 -3.06 1.07
C SER A 138 6.73 -2.94 1.02
N LYS A 139 7.25 -2.12 0.10
CA LYS A 139 8.70 -1.91 -0.03
C LYS A 139 9.28 -1.21 1.19
N PHE A 140 8.59 -0.21 1.72
CA PHE A 140 8.98 0.45 2.97
C PHE A 140 9.06 -0.55 4.13
N ALA A 141 8.02 -1.36 4.34
CA ALA A 141 7.99 -2.38 5.39
C ALA A 141 9.15 -3.39 5.22
N GLN A 142 9.34 -3.90 4.00
CA GLN A 142 10.41 -4.86 3.69
C GLN A 142 11.80 -4.30 3.96
N VAL A 143 12.06 -3.05 3.54
CA VAL A 143 13.38 -2.45 3.70
C VAL A 143 13.63 -2.12 5.16
N CYS A 144 12.69 -1.51 5.88
CA CYS A 144 12.84 -1.24 7.31
C CYS A 144 13.14 -2.52 8.09
N SER A 145 12.40 -3.61 7.85
CA SER A 145 12.59 -4.89 8.56
C SER A 145 13.98 -5.49 8.42
N LYS A 146 14.71 -5.20 7.34
CA LYS A 146 16.11 -5.65 7.17
C LYS A 146 17.06 -4.99 8.15
N TYR A 147 16.70 -3.82 8.60
CA TYR A 147 17.54 -2.97 9.44
C TYR A 147 17.03 -2.86 10.89
N LEU A 148 15.98 -3.52 11.26
CA LEU A 148 15.50 -3.59 12.64
C LEU A 148 16.03 -4.85 13.31
N SER A 149 16.76 -4.71 14.42
CA SER A 149 17.32 -5.86 15.14
C SER A 149 16.22 -6.55 15.95
N GLY A 150 15.88 -7.80 15.57
CA GLY A 150 14.86 -8.58 16.26
C GLY A 150 13.44 -8.01 16.18
N LYS A 151 13.18 -7.15 15.20
CA LYS A 151 11.85 -6.55 14.95
C LYS A 151 11.55 -6.54 13.46
N LYS A 152 10.26 -6.51 13.12
CA LYS A 152 9.81 -6.42 11.73
C LYS A 152 8.65 -5.45 11.60
N ILE A 153 8.55 -4.79 10.45
CA ILE A 153 7.40 -4.02 10.04
C ILE A 153 6.65 -4.84 9.00
N GLU A 154 5.37 -5.06 9.22
CA GLU A 154 4.51 -5.79 8.29
C GLU A 154 3.42 -4.87 7.75
N TYR A 155 3.26 -4.91 6.44
CA TYR A 155 2.17 -4.27 5.73
C TYR A 155 1.16 -5.34 5.28
N ASP A 156 -0.06 -5.24 5.78
CA ASP A 156 -1.18 -6.06 5.33
C ASP A 156 -1.97 -5.30 4.26
N GLU A 157 -1.83 -5.73 3.01
CA GLU A 157 -2.51 -5.12 1.88
C GLU A 157 -4.02 -5.39 1.88
N THR A 158 -4.49 -6.43 2.56
CA THR A 158 -5.92 -6.78 2.62
C THR A 158 -6.64 -5.93 3.65
N MET A 159 -6.10 -5.82 4.86
CA MET A 159 -6.65 -5.03 5.96
C MET A 159 -6.25 -3.55 5.88
N LEU A 160 -5.34 -3.20 4.97
CA LEU A 160 -4.73 -1.87 4.85
C LEU A 160 -4.20 -1.39 6.19
N THR A 161 -3.35 -2.22 6.81
CA THR A 161 -2.70 -1.91 8.10
C THR A 161 -1.19 -2.06 8.02
N MET A 162 -0.48 -1.31 8.86
CA MET A 162 0.96 -1.44 9.02
C MET A 162 1.28 -1.52 10.50
N ASN A 163 1.96 -2.59 10.89
CA ASN A 163 2.25 -2.91 12.27
C ASN A 163 3.73 -3.21 12.46
N VAL A 164 4.21 -3.01 13.67
CA VAL A 164 5.55 -3.42 14.10
C VAL A 164 5.41 -4.61 15.05
N PHE A 165 6.26 -5.61 14.88
CA PHE A 165 6.31 -6.79 15.73
C PHE A 165 7.73 -6.98 16.26
N ASP A 166 7.84 -7.49 17.45
CA ASP A 166 9.11 -7.91 18.07
C ASP A 166 9.50 -9.35 17.70
N VAL A 167 10.57 -9.85 18.30
CA VAL A 167 11.10 -11.22 18.08
C VAL A 167 10.11 -12.33 18.45
N ASP A 168 9.20 -12.07 19.38
CA ASP A 168 8.19 -13.01 19.88
C ASP A 168 6.84 -12.83 19.16
N ASP A 169 6.82 -12.08 18.07
CA ASP A 169 5.63 -11.72 17.29
C ASP A 169 4.59 -10.90 18.07
N TYR A 170 4.98 -10.25 19.17
CA TYR A 170 4.11 -9.28 19.84
C TYR A 170 4.08 -7.96 19.08
N LYS A 171 2.88 -7.44 18.88
CA LYS A 171 2.69 -6.12 18.28
C LYS A 171 3.16 -5.04 19.25
N ILE A 172 4.06 -4.19 18.77
CA ILE A 172 4.59 -3.03 19.49
C ILE A 172 4.27 -1.74 18.74
N ASP A 173 4.44 -0.59 19.40
CA ASP A 173 4.28 0.71 18.74
C ASP A 173 5.60 1.15 18.06
N PHE A 174 5.51 2.01 17.04
CA PHE A 174 6.67 2.65 16.45
C PHE A 174 7.49 3.46 17.47
N ASP A 175 6.85 3.94 18.53
CA ASP A 175 7.53 4.67 19.61
C ASP A 175 8.35 3.76 20.52
N ASP A 176 8.18 2.43 20.46
CA ASP A 176 8.95 1.45 21.22
C ASP A 176 10.26 1.05 20.50
N LEU A 177 10.50 1.57 19.31
CA LEU A 177 11.76 1.40 18.60
C LEU A 177 12.89 2.17 19.31
N SER A 178 14.12 1.63 19.27
CA SER A 178 15.31 2.33 19.75
C SER A 178 15.57 3.62 18.97
N SER A 179 16.43 4.49 19.47
CA SER A 179 16.74 5.77 18.80
C SER A 179 17.29 5.58 17.40
N GLY A 180 18.23 4.62 17.20
CA GLY A 180 18.79 4.31 15.90
C GLY A 180 17.74 3.71 14.94
N GLU A 181 16.91 2.76 15.43
CA GLU A 181 15.82 2.20 14.65
C GLU A 181 14.82 3.27 14.20
N LYS A 182 14.43 4.19 15.11
CA LYS A 182 13.57 5.34 14.78
C LYS A 182 14.16 6.21 13.68
N GLN A 183 15.45 6.47 13.74
CA GLN A 183 16.14 7.27 12.73
C GLN A 183 16.07 6.59 11.36
N ILE A 184 16.40 5.31 11.28
CA ILE A 184 16.34 4.53 10.05
C ILE A 184 14.93 4.49 9.47
N VAL A 185 13.95 4.15 10.29
CA VAL A 185 12.55 4.12 9.87
C VAL A 185 12.10 5.50 9.38
N SER A 186 12.55 6.58 10.05
CA SER A 186 12.25 7.94 9.62
C SER A 186 12.87 8.27 8.26
N ILE A 187 14.13 7.93 8.02
CA ILE A 187 14.82 8.12 6.74
C ILE A 187 14.10 7.34 5.64
N PHE A 188 13.86 6.03 5.84
CA PHE A 188 13.20 5.21 4.84
C PHE A 188 11.75 5.62 4.60
N SER A 189 11.02 6.07 5.62
CA SER A 189 9.67 6.62 5.41
C SER A 189 9.69 7.80 4.46
N LYS A 190 10.71 8.64 4.56
CA LYS A 190 10.87 9.78 3.66
C LYS A 190 11.18 9.33 2.24
N VAL A 191 12.16 8.42 2.10
CA VAL A 191 12.61 7.92 0.79
C VAL A 191 11.50 7.16 0.06
N TYR A 192 10.83 6.24 0.73
CA TYR A 192 9.88 5.33 0.09
C TYR A 192 8.45 5.84 0.06
N LEU A 193 8.02 6.62 1.06
CA LEU A 193 6.62 7.03 1.17
C LEU A 193 6.34 8.45 0.65
N ASP A 194 7.30 9.37 0.79
CA ASP A 194 7.09 10.80 0.49
C ASP A 194 7.62 11.20 -0.90
N VAL A 195 8.73 10.58 -1.33
CA VAL A 195 9.42 10.99 -2.56
C VAL A 195 8.66 10.51 -3.79
N THR A 196 8.33 11.46 -4.66
CA THR A 196 7.64 11.21 -5.95
C THR A 196 8.50 11.57 -7.16
N SER A 197 9.65 12.20 -6.94
CA SER A 197 10.61 12.66 -7.98
C SER A 197 12.04 12.37 -7.53
N PRO A 198 13.02 12.32 -8.46
CA PRO A 198 14.42 12.19 -8.09
C PRO A 198 14.84 13.26 -7.09
N CYS A 199 15.54 12.85 -6.03
CA CYS A 199 16.00 13.74 -4.97
C CYS A 199 17.38 13.32 -4.47
N ILE A 200 18.10 14.25 -3.84
CA ILE A 200 19.36 14.01 -3.17
C ILE A 200 19.11 14.10 -1.66
N PHE A 201 19.50 13.06 -0.94
CA PHE A 201 19.51 13.04 0.52
C PHE A 201 20.92 13.38 1.00
N ILE A 202 21.03 14.38 1.84
CA ILE A 202 22.27 14.76 2.51
C ILE A 202 22.04 14.52 4.00
N ILE A 203 22.85 13.66 4.59
CA ILE A 203 22.83 13.32 6.02
C ILE A 203 24.14 13.83 6.62
N ASP A 204 24.02 14.69 7.62
CA ASP A 204 25.17 15.20 8.38
C ASP A 204 25.38 14.31 9.61
N GLU A 205 26.60 13.88 9.84
CA GLU A 205 27.02 13.03 10.97
C GLU A 205 26.13 11.79 11.18
N PRO A 206 25.93 10.93 10.17
CA PRO A 206 25.04 9.76 10.26
C PRO A 206 25.48 8.78 11.36
N GLU A 207 26.75 8.77 11.74
CA GLU A 207 27.35 7.88 12.73
C GLU A 207 26.95 8.22 14.16
N ILE A 208 26.53 9.43 14.49
CA ILE A 208 26.19 9.82 15.86
C ILE A 208 24.98 9.07 16.39
N SER A 209 24.10 8.63 15.52
CA SER A 209 22.83 8.01 15.86
C SER A 209 22.71 6.54 15.46
N LEU A 210 23.66 6.04 14.67
CA LEU A 210 23.67 4.65 14.21
C LEU A 210 24.55 3.79 15.12
N SER A 211 24.14 2.55 15.39
CA SER A 211 24.96 1.61 16.15
C SER A 211 26.25 1.28 15.36
N ILE A 212 27.31 0.89 16.09
CA ILE A 212 28.62 0.58 15.49
C ILE A 212 28.52 -0.55 14.45
N GLU A 213 27.57 -1.46 14.59
CA GLU A 213 27.32 -2.54 13.61
C GLU A 213 26.86 -2.02 12.26
N TRP A 214 26.13 -0.92 12.24
CA TRP A 214 25.57 -0.28 11.05
C TRP A 214 26.53 0.67 10.34
N GLN A 215 27.61 1.04 11.04
CA GLN A 215 28.64 1.89 10.45
C GLN A 215 29.60 1.09 9.55
N LYS A 216 29.47 -0.25 9.51
CA LYS A 216 30.36 -1.17 8.78
C LYS A 216 29.77 -1.72 7.49
N GLU A 217 28.49 -1.51 7.23
CA GLU A 217 27.81 -1.84 5.97
C GLU A 217 27.65 -0.60 5.06
#